data_2b17dfe5e7ee384c2121dd1d22ef8edf
#
_entry.id   2b17dfe5e7ee384c2121dd1d22ef8edf
#
_cell.length_a   1.000
_cell.length_b   1.000
_cell.length_c   1.000
_cell.angle_alpha   90.00
_cell.angle_beta   90.00
_cell.angle_gamma   90.00
#
_symmetry.space_group_name_H-M   'P 1'
#
loop_
_entity.id
_entity.type
_entity.pdbx_description
1 polymer ?
#
loop_
_entity_poly.entity_id
_entity_poly.type
_entity_poly.pdbx_seq_one_letter_code
_entity_poly.pdbx_strand_id
1 'polypeptide(L)'
;MEAVDKSIADFLPRFECPLNTIPGVSDTTVAKLLSEIGDIRRFPNADKVANFAGIAPVNFSSAGKGDDKHSKQGNRRLQGTIYFLAIQMIQLSSKGLPRNPAFYAYYQRQLARGKTKPQALILISRRLISIIYGMLKNKTEYVMPKVQDNLG
;
A
#
# COMPACT_ATOMS: atom_id res chain seq x y z
N MET A 1 -2.74 -24.34 -6.85
CA MET A 1 -2.96 -23.07 -6.17
C MET A 1 -3.15 -23.21 -4.67
N GLU A 2 -3.98 -24.13 -4.22
CA GLU A 2 -4.16 -24.35 -2.78
C GLU A 2 -2.87 -24.75 -2.07
N ALA A 3 -2.02 -25.54 -2.71
CA ALA A 3 -0.77 -25.98 -2.13
C ALA A 3 0.22 -24.82 -1.93
N VAL A 4 0.21 -23.86 -2.85
CA VAL A 4 1.08 -22.67 -2.77
C VAL A 4 0.64 -21.75 -1.66
N ASP A 5 -0.65 -21.49 -1.56
CA ASP A 5 -1.19 -20.63 -0.51
C ASP A 5 -0.97 -21.22 0.87
N LYS A 6 -1.10 -22.54 0.99
CA LYS A 6 -0.88 -23.22 2.25
C LYS A 6 0.58 -23.16 2.67
N SER A 7 1.51 -23.32 1.72
CA SER A 7 2.94 -23.20 2.01
C SER A 7 3.31 -21.78 2.44
N ILE A 8 2.72 -20.77 1.81
CA ILE A 8 2.94 -19.38 2.16
C ILE A 8 2.40 -19.09 3.57
N ALA A 9 1.20 -19.57 3.87
CA ALA A 9 0.59 -19.38 5.18
C ALA A 9 1.42 -20.04 6.29
N ASP A 10 2.00 -21.22 6.03
CA ASP A 10 2.87 -21.91 6.98
C ASP A 10 4.19 -21.17 7.20
N PHE A 11 4.64 -20.44 6.17
CA PHE A 11 5.92 -19.72 6.20
C PHE A 11 5.81 -18.38 6.93
N LEU A 12 4.69 -17.67 6.75
CA LEU A 12 4.50 -16.32 7.28
C LEU A 12 4.59 -16.23 8.81
N PRO A 13 4.00 -17.15 9.59
CA PRO A 13 4.11 -17.08 11.05
C PRO A 13 5.55 -17.14 11.56
N ARG A 14 6.43 -17.81 10.82
CA ARG A 14 7.84 -17.93 11.21
C ARG A 14 8.60 -16.61 11.12
N PHE A 15 8.10 -15.67 10.32
CA PHE A 15 8.71 -14.36 10.13
C PHE A 15 8.06 -13.26 10.97
N GLU A 16 7.09 -13.64 11.81
CA GLU A 16 6.36 -12.69 12.65
C GLU A 16 5.87 -11.48 11.86
N CYS A 17 5.26 -11.74 10.69
CA CYS A 17 4.85 -10.69 9.80
C CYS A 17 3.44 -10.20 10.13
N PRO A 18 3.28 -8.94 10.57
CA PRO A 18 1.97 -8.41 10.93
C PRO A 18 1.16 -7.89 9.74
N LEU A 19 1.69 -7.95 8.52
CA LEU A 19 1.00 -7.37 7.36
C LEU A 19 -0.34 -8.02 7.07
N ASN A 20 -0.52 -9.28 7.44
CA ASN A 20 -1.78 -9.98 7.22
C ASN A 20 -2.92 -9.42 8.08
N THR A 21 -2.62 -8.55 9.05
CA THR A 21 -3.67 -7.90 9.85
C THR A 21 -4.32 -6.73 9.14
N ILE A 22 -3.78 -6.27 8.01
CA ILE A 22 -4.41 -5.21 7.23
C ILE A 22 -5.67 -5.78 6.55
N PRO A 23 -6.85 -5.20 6.79
CA PRO A 23 -8.07 -5.67 6.13
C PRO A 23 -7.96 -5.62 4.61
N GLY A 24 -8.29 -6.72 3.95
CA GLY A 24 -8.25 -6.81 2.50
C GLY A 24 -6.96 -7.36 1.93
N VAL A 25 -5.95 -7.62 2.75
CA VAL A 25 -4.66 -8.16 2.30
C VAL A 25 -4.67 -9.69 2.43
N SER A 26 -4.30 -10.37 1.35
CA SER A 26 -4.17 -11.83 1.35
C SER A 26 -2.74 -12.24 1.70
N ASP A 27 -2.57 -13.50 2.15
CA ASP A 27 -1.24 -14.03 2.44
C ASP A 27 -0.34 -14.03 1.21
N THR A 28 -0.91 -14.28 0.04
CA THR A 28 -0.18 -14.24 -1.23
C THR A 28 0.38 -12.85 -1.50
N THR A 29 -0.43 -11.82 -1.25
CA THR A 29 0.02 -10.43 -1.43
C THR A 29 1.12 -10.08 -0.44
N VAL A 30 0.98 -10.53 0.83
CA VAL A 30 2.02 -10.31 1.84
C VAL A 30 3.33 -10.93 1.39
N ALA A 31 3.29 -12.17 0.89
CA ALA A 31 4.48 -12.86 0.41
C ALA A 31 5.14 -12.11 -0.73
N LYS A 32 4.35 -11.58 -1.67
CA LYS A 32 4.89 -10.77 -2.77
C LYS A 32 5.57 -9.51 -2.27
N LEU A 33 4.93 -8.82 -1.32
CA LEU A 33 5.50 -7.61 -0.73
C LEU A 33 6.84 -7.92 -0.06
N LEU A 34 6.87 -8.95 0.77
CA LEU A 34 8.08 -9.31 1.51
C LEU A 34 9.21 -9.74 0.58
N SER A 35 8.90 -10.50 -0.47
CA SER A 35 9.92 -10.97 -1.40
C SER A 35 10.58 -9.82 -2.16
N GLU A 36 9.82 -8.76 -2.47
CA GLU A 36 10.35 -7.62 -3.21
C GLU A 36 10.99 -6.58 -2.29
N ILE A 37 10.45 -6.35 -1.09
CA ILE A 37 11.00 -5.40 -0.15
C ILE A 37 12.29 -5.94 0.49
N GLY A 38 12.29 -7.23 0.82
CA GLY A 38 13.41 -7.85 1.52
C GLY A 38 13.52 -7.35 2.95
N ASP A 39 14.74 -7.06 3.40
CA ASP A 39 14.96 -6.56 4.75
C ASP A 39 14.56 -5.09 4.85
N ILE A 40 13.58 -4.79 5.69
CA ILE A 40 13.09 -3.42 5.85
C ILE A 40 14.17 -2.48 6.41
N ARG A 41 15.17 -3.03 7.10
CA ARG A 41 16.23 -2.22 7.70
C ARG A 41 17.13 -1.56 6.67
N ARG A 42 17.14 -2.04 5.42
CA ARG A 42 17.91 -1.42 4.35
C ARG A 42 17.33 -0.08 3.90
N PHE A 43 16.10 0.24 4.31
CA PHE A 43 15.45 1.50 3.98
C PHE A 43 15.43 2.41 5.22
N PRO A 44 16.00 3.63 5.12
CA PRO A 44 16.00 4.55 6.26
C PRO A 44 14.62 5.14 6.59
N ASN A 45 13.72 5.19 5.60
CA ASN A 45 12.38 5.73 5.81
C ASN A 45 11.43 5.20 4.73
N ALA A 46 10.15 5.52 4.88
CA ALA A 46 9.12 5.06 3.95
C ALA A 46 9.29 5.65 2.55
N ASP A 47 9.80 6.88 2.44
CA ASP A 47 10.02 7.52 1.15
C ASP A 47 11.02 6.74 0.31
N LYS A 48 12.00 6.13 0.93
CA LYS A 48 12.98 5.30 0.21
C LYS A 48 12.34 4.02 -0.32
N VAL A 49 11.39 3.46 0.41
CA VAL A 49 10.61 2.33 -0.10
C VAL A 49 9.76 2.77 -1.29
N ALA A 50 9.12 3.92 -1.20
CA ALA A 50 8.33 4.46 -2.30
C ALA A 50 9.17 4.70 -3.55
N ASN A 51 10.36 5.27 -3.37
CA ASN A 51 11.29 5.47 -4.49
C ASN A 51 11.72 4.14 -5.10
N PHE A 52 12.00 3.16 -4.27
CA PHE A 52 12.36 1.82 -4.74
C PHE A 52 11.22 1.19 -5.54
N ALA A 53 9.98 1.40 -5.12
CA ALA A 53 8.81 0.88 -5.83
C ALA A 53 8.46 1.70 -7.08
N GLY A 54 9.11 2.84 -7.28
CA GLY A 54 8.80 3.71 -8.40
C GLY A 54 7.53 4.53 -8.20
N ILE A 55 7.08 4.69 -6.96
CA ILE A 55 5.90 5.49 -6.62
C ILE A 55 6.37 6.83 -6.10
N ALA A 56 6.56 7.76 -7.03
CA ALA A 56 7.09 9.09 -6.71
C ALA A 56 6.11 9.92 -5.89
N PRO A 57 6.61 10.89 -5.11
CA PRO A 57 5.73 11.85 -4.47
C PRO A 57 4.90 12.58 -5.51
N VAL A 58 3.61 12.75 -5.24
CA VAL A 58 2.74 13.48 -6.14
C VAL A 58 3.00 14.97 -5.92
N ASN A 59 3.86 15.54 -6.75
CA ASN A 59 4.17 16.96 -6.69
C ASN A 59 3.59 17.65 -7.91
N PHE A 60 2.34 18.07 -7.80
CA PHE A 60 1.61 18.63 -8.92
C PHE A 60 2.12 20.02 -9.33
N SER A 61 2.80 20.71 -8.43
CA SER A 61 3.26 22.08 -8.71
C SER A 61 4.45 22.11 -9.64
N SER A 62 5.23 21.04 -9.71
CA SER A 62 6.38 20.96 -10.60
C SER A 62 6.15 20.04 -11.79
N ALA A 63 4.92 19.63 -12.02
CA ALA A 63 4.58 18.61 -12.99
C ALA A 63 4.75 19.05 -14.45
N GLY A 64 5.16 20.26 -14.70
CA GLY A 64 5.33 20.71 -16.06
C GLY A 64 6.63 20.33 -16.74
N LYS A 65 7.54 19.63 -16.07
CA LYS A 65 8.88 19.45 -16.63
C LYS A 65 9.39 18.02 -16.62
N GLY A 66 8.64 17.15 -17.24
CA GLY A 66 9.21 15.91 -17.78
C GLY A 66 9.89 14.96 -16.82
N ASP A 67 9.53 14.99 -15.58
CA ASP A 67 10.11 14.06 -14.61
C ASP A 67 9.45 12.69 -14.63
N ASP A 68 8.69 12.43 -15.66
CA ASP A 68 8.14 11.11 -15.93
C ASP A 68 9.23 10.05 -16.05
N LYS A 69 10.47 10.46 -16.20
CA LYS A 69 11.59 9.53 -16.28
C LYS A 69 11.82 8.76 -14.99
N HIS A 70 11.40 9.32 -13.87
CA HIS A 70 11.61 8.67 -12.57
C HIS A 70 10.67 7.49 -12.35
N SER A 71 9.50 7.51 -12.97
CA SER A 71 8.53 6.42 -12.83
C SER A 71 9.00 5.13 -13.50
N LYS A 72 10.01 5.22 -14.37
CA LYS A 72 10.56 4.05 -15.06
C LYS A 72 11.67 3.37 -14.28
N GLN A 73 12.16 4.01 -13.22
CA GLN A 73 13.24 3.50 -12.40
C GLN A 73 12.69 3.01 -11.08
N GLY A 74 12.30 1.82 -11.00
CA GLY A 74 11.81 1.26 -9.77
C GLY A 74 11.50 -0.21 -9.95
N ASN A 75 11.20 -0.87 -8.87
CA ASN A 75 10.80 -2.25 -8.90
C ASN A 75 9.35 -2.34 -9.38
N ARG A 76 9.17 -2.69 -10.64
CA ARG A 76 7.85 -2.76 -11.25
C ARG A 76 6.94 -3.81 -10.59
N ARG A 77 7.53 -4.88 -10.09
CA ARG A 77 6.76 -5.91 -9.40
C ARG A 77 6.19 -5.37 -8.10
N LEU A 78 7.00 -4.67 -7.32
CA LEU A 78 6.53 -4.03 -6.10
C LEU A 78 5.51 -2.94 -6.41
N GLN A 79 5.78 -2.12 -7.42
CA GLN A 79 4.85 -1.08 -7.85
C GLN A 79 3.48 -1.68 -8.20
N GLY A 80 3.47 -2.74 -9.02
CA GLY A 80 2.24 -3.41 -9.40
C GLY A 80 1.50 -4.01 -8.21
N THR A 81 2.22 -4.61 -7.30
CA THR A 81 1.62 -5.22 -6.11
C THR A 81 1.00 -4.16 -5.20
N ILE A 82 1.71 -3.05 -4.98
CA ILE A 82 1.20 -1.95 -4.15
C ILE A 82 -0.03 -1.31 -4.82
N TYR A 83 0.04 -1.08 -6.13
CA TYR A 83 -1.08 -0.47 -6.85
C TYR A 83 -2.31 -1.38 -6.84
N PHE A 84 -2.11 -2.67 -7.06
CA PHE A 84 -3.20 -3.65 -6.97
C PHE A 84 -3.82 -3.66 -5.57
N LEU A 85 -2.97 -3.60 -4.55
CA LEU A 85 -3.44 -3.55 -3.17
C LEU A 85 -4.24 -2.28 -2.90
N ALA A 86 -3.79 -1.13 -3.44
CA ALA A 86 -4.53 0.13 -3.31
C ALA A 86 -5.94 0.00 -3.90
N ILE A 87 -6.06 -0.62 -5.06
CA ILE A 87 -7.37 -0.86 -5.68
C ILE A 87 -8.22 -1.74 -4.78
N GLN A 88 -7.64 -2.79 -4.20
CA GLN A 88 -8.38 -3.68 -3.30
C GLN A 88 -8.88 -2.96 -2.05
N MET A 89 -8.10 -2.03 -1.54
CA MET A 89 -8.49 -1.30 -0.32
C MET A 89 -9.75 -0.48 -0.50
N ILE A 90 -10.00 0.01 -1.72
CA ILE A 90 -11.17 0.86 -1.99
C ILE A 90 -12.33 0.08 -2.59
N GLN A 91 -12.19 -1.24 -2.78
CA GLN A 91 -13.28 -2.04 -3.33
C GLN A 91 -14.40 -2.23 -2.32
N LEU A 92 -15.61 -2.29 -2.85
CA LEU A 92 -16.79 -2.59 -2.06
C LEU A 92 -17.12 -4.08 -2.18
N SER A 93 -17.61 -4.66 -1.10
CA SER A 93 -18.10 -6.02 -1.12
C SER A 93 -19.43 -6.09 -1.89
N SER A 94 -19.95 -7.29 -2.09
CA SER A 94 -21.24 -7.50 -2.73
C SER A 94 -22.38 -6.80 -1.98
N LYS A 95 -22.21 -6.56 -0.71
CA LYS A 95 -23.17 -5.84 0.13
C LYS A 95 -22.94 -4.33 0.15
N GLY A 96 -22.00 -3.83 -0.65
CA GLY A 96 -21.71 -2.41 -0.71
C GLY A 96 -20.85 -1.88 0.44
N LEU A 97 -20.23 -2.77 1.21
CA LEU A 97 -19.37 -2.36 2.33
C LEU A 97 -17.91 -2.31 1.86
N PRO A 98 -17.16 -1.26 2.24
CA PRO A 98 -15.76 -1.17 1.86
C PRO A 98 -14.92 -2.22 2.57
N ARG A 99 -13.96 -2.80 1.84
CA ARG A 99 -13.03 -3.77 2.43
C ARG A 99 -12.17 -3.13 3.51
N ASN A 100 -11.78 -1.89 3.28
CA ASN A 100 -11.05 -1.10 4.28
C ASN A 100 -11.71 0.27 4.37
N PRO A 101 -12.56 0.49 5.38
CA PRO A 101 -13.30 1.75 5.50
C PRO A 101 -12.42 2.99 5.59
N ALA A 102 -11.26 2.90 6.23
CA ALA A 102 -10.36 4.03 6.37
C ALA A 102 -9.80 4.48 5.02
N PHE A 103 -9.33 3.54 4.20
CA PHE A 103 -8.82 3.86 2.87
C PHE A 103 -9.93 4.31 1.93
N TYR A 104 -11.11 3.71 2.05
CA TYR A 104 -12.24 4.12 1.23
C TYR A 104 -12.64 5.56 1.54
N ALA A 105 -12.72 5.93 2.81
CA ALA A 105 -13.02 7.30 3.21
C ALA A 105 -11.96 8.28 2.71
N TYR A 106 -10.69 7.90 2.81
CA TYR A 106 -9.58 8.71 2.30
C TYR A 106 -9.70 8.91 0.79
N TYR A 107 -10.01 7.84 0.05
CA TYR A 107 -10.20 7.91 -1.38
C TYR A 107 -11.30 8.89 -1.76
N GLN A 108 -12.46 8.78 -1.09
CA GLN A 108 -13.60 9.65 -1.36
C GLN A 108 -13.25 11.11 -1.07
N ARG A 109 -12.50 11.38 -0.01
CA ARG A 109 -12.05 12.74 0.29
C ARG A 109 -11.15 13.30 -0.81
N GLN A 110 -10.26 12.49 -1.34
CA GLN A 110 -9.37 12.96 -2.40
C GLN A 110 -10.15 13.28 -3.67
N LEU A 111 -11.14 12.45 -4.01
CA LEU A 111 -12.01 12.76 -5.14
C LEU A 111 -12.80 14.04 -4.91
N ALA A 112 -13.30 14.26 -3.69
CA ALA A 112 -14.03 15.48 -3.34
C ALA A 112 -13.17 16.72 -3.45
N ARG A 113 -11.85 16.57 -3.27
CA ARG A 113 -10.89 17.67 -3.43
C ARG A 113 -10.51 17.94 -4.88
N GLY A 114 -11.12 17.23 -5.82
CA GLY A 114 -10.86 17.43 -7.23
C GLY A 114 -9.75 16.54 -7.82
N LYS A 115 -9.25 15.57 -7.05
CA LYS A 115 -8.25 14.64 -7.58
C LYS A 115 -8.91 13.65 -8.52
N THR A 116 -8.17 13.24 -9.56
CA THR A 116 -8.62 12.16 -10.42
C THR A 116 -8.49 10.82 -9.72
N LYS A 117 -9.16 9.80 -10.26
CA LYS A 117 -9.05 8.45 -9.69
C LYS A 117 -7.61 7.94 -9.66
N PRO A 118 -6.83 8.04 -10.76
CA PRO A 118 -5.42 7.63 -10.70
C PRO A 118 -4.61 8.40 -9.66
N GLN A 119 -4.84 9.71 -9.54
CA GLN A 119 -4.13 10.51 -8.54
C GLN A 119 -4.47 10.06 -7.13
N ALA A 120 -5.74 9.79 -6.87
CA ALA A 120 -6.17 9.30 -5.56
C ALA A 120 -5.55 7.94 -5.24
N LEU A 121 -5.45 7.06 -6.23
CA LEU A 121 -4.84 5.74 -6.06
C LEU A 121 -3.34 5.85 -5.76
N ILE A 122 -2.64 6.79 -6.38
CA ILE A 122 -1.23 7.03 -6.07
C ILE A 122 -1.07 7.48 -4.63
N LEU A 123 -1.93 8.37 -4.15
CA LEU A 123 -1.91 8.82 -2.76
C LEU A 123 -2.18 7.66 -1.80
N ILE A 124 -3.11 6.79 -2.13
CA ILE A 124 -3.37 5.58 -1.34
C ILE A 124 -2.15 4.68 -1.32
N SER A 125 -1.51 4.49 -2.47
CA SER A 125 -0.32 3.66 -2.59
C SER A 125 0.80 4.16 -1.68
N ARG A 126 1.03 5.47 -1.65
CA ARG A 126 2.03 6.06 -0.77
C ARG A 126 1.67 5.87 0.70
N ARG A 127 0.41 6.01 1.04
CA ARG A 127 -0.06 5.81 2.42
C ARG A 127 0.10 4.35 2.84
N LEU A 128 -0.20 3.42 1.93
CA LEU A 128 0.04 2.00 2.16
C LEU A 128 1.52 1.72 2.44
N ILE A 129 2.41 2.30 1.65
CA ILE A 129 3.85 2.12 1.84
C ILE A 129 4.28 2.62 3.21
N SER A 130 3.78 3.78 3.64
CA SER A 130 4.10 4.32 4.97
C SER A 130 3.63 3.39 6.07
N ILE A 131 2.43 2.85 5.94
CA ILE A 131 1.87 1.92 6.92
C ILE A 131 2.66 0.62 6.93
N ILE A 132 2.94 0.06 5.76
CA ILE A 132 3.70 -1.19 5.64
C ILE A 132 5.10 -1.02 6.23
N TYR A 133 5.76 0.10 5.91
CA TYR A 133 7.08 0.39 6.44
C TYR A 133 7.07 0.43 7.97
N GLY A 134 6.12 1.18 8.54
CA GLY A 134 6.00 1.29 9.99
C GLY A 134 5.72 -0.04 10.66
N MET A 135 4.83 -0.84 10.08
CA MET A 135 4.49 -2.15 10.64
C MET A 135 5.69 -3.09 10.60
N LEU A 136 6.42 -3.12 9.49
CA LEU A 136 7.59 -4.01 9.36
C LEU A 136 8.74 -3.56 10.25
N LYS A 137 8.96 -2.25 10.35
CA LYS A 137 10.05 -1.71 11.16
C LYS A 137 9.80 -1.91 12.66
N ASN A 138 8.58 -1.67 13.09
CA ASN A 138 8.21 -1.71 14.51
C ASN A 138 7.62 -3.05 14.92
N LYS A 139 7.38 -3.96 13.97
CA LYS A 139 6.75 -5.27 14.20
C LYS A 139 5.40 -5.11 14.90
N THR A 140 4.59 -4.18 14.41
CA THR A 140 3.27 -3.89 14.97
C THR A 140 2.16 -4.35 14.04
N GLU A 141 1.01 -4.67 14.62
CA GLU A 141 -0.18 -5.01 13.85
C GLU A 141 -0.84 -3.75 13.31
N TYR A 142 -1.68 -3.93 12.30
CA TYR A 142 -2.42 -2.84 11.70
C TYR A 142 -3.46 -2.30 12.69
N VAL A 143 -3.49 -0.98 12.83
CA VAL A 143 -4.50 -0.29 13.64
C VAL A 143 -5.38 0.51 12.69
N MET A 144 -6.67 0.18 12.66
CA MET A 144 -7.64 0.88 11.82
C MET A 144 -7.86 2.29 12.36
N PRO A 145 -7.54 3.35 11.60
CA PRO A 145 -7.83 4.71 12.06
C PRO A 145 -9.34 4.92 12.20
N LYS A 146 -9.72 5.69 13.18
CA LYS A 146 -11.13 6.07 13.33
C LYS A 146 -11.49 7.04 12.22
N VAL A 147 -12.53 6.72 11.46
CA VAL A 147 -12.95 7.53 10.32
C VAL A 147 -13.32 8.94 10.75
N GLN A 148 -13.82 9.08 11.96
CA GLN A 148 -14.23 10.38 12.50
C GLN A 148 -13.06 11.31 12.79
N ASP A 149 -11.89 10.78 13.06
CA ASP A 149 -10.72 11.58 13.40
C ASP A 149 -10.09 12.25 12.17
N ASN A 150 -10.64 11.98 10.99
CA ASN A 150 -10.10 12.48 9.74
C ASN A 150 -10.86 13.70 9.21
N LEU A 151 -11.70 14.30 10.02
CA LEU A 151 -12.47 15.49 9.63
C LEU A 151 -11.71 16.79 9.83
N GLY A 152 -10.50 16.69 10.35
CA GLY A 152 -9.67 17.86 10.53
C GLY A 152 -8.82 18.22 9.32
#